data_5cb0c7c7f8c449a19ca47708eca86191
#
_entry.id   5cb0c7c7f8c449a19ca47708eca86191
#
_cell.length_a   1.000
_cell.length_b   1.000
_cell.length_c   1.000
_cell.angle_alpha   90.00
_cell.angle_beta   90.00
_cell.angle_gamma   90.00
#
_symmetry.space_group_name_H-M   'P 1'
#
loop_
_entity.id
_entity.type
_entity.pdbx_description
1 polymer ?
#
loop_
_entity_poly.entity_id
_entity_poly.type
_entity_poly.pdbx_seq_one_letter_code
_entity_poly.pdbx_strand_id
1 'polypeptide(L)'
;MTGPVILGTFRTPEGFAVIKSELVDRISIQNPHLYRQHAEKIVNTIFSEITAAMAREDRVELRGFGAFFVKFREGRTGRNPRTGAPVSVGRKAVPFFRTGKGMKSRLNSHADVG
;
A
#
# COMPACT_ATOMS: atom_id res chain seq x y z
N MET A 1 -15.36 24.35 -10.14
CA MET A 1 -14.22 23.45 -9.95
C MET A 1 -14.64 22.17 -9.26
N THR A 2 -14.22 21.13 -9.74
CA THR A 2 -14.66 19.83 -9.23
C THR A 2 -13.48 19.09 -8.65
N GLY A 3 -13.79 18.17 -7.74
CA GLY A 3 -12.79 17.31 -7.15
C GLY A 3 -12.05 16.46 -8.16
N PRO A 4 -12.71 15.87 -9.14
CA PRO A 4 -12.01 15.05 -10.12
C PRO A 4 -10.92 15.80 -10.86
N VAL A 5 -11.16 17.06 -11.18
CA VAL A 5 -10.14 17.85 -11.86
C VAL A 5 -8.94 18.06 -10.96
N ILE A 6 -9.21 18.35 -9.69
CA ILE A 6 -8.14 18.55 -8.73
C ILE A 6 -7.34 17.27 -8.57
N LEU A 7 -8.03 16.13 -8.50
CA LEU A 7 -7.34 14.86 -8.39
C LEU A 7 -6.46 14.60 -9.59
N GLY A 8 -6.94 14.99 -10.76
CA GLY A 8 -6.14 14.83 -11.96
C GLY A 8 -4.84 15.62 -11.92
N THR A 9 -4.90 16.82 -11.34
CA THR A 9 -3.71 17.67 -11.28
C THR A 9 -2.67 17.14 -10.30
N PHE A 10 -3.07 16.29 -9.37
CA PHE A 10 -2.13 15.71 -8.44
C PHE A 10 -1.32 14.58 -9.04
N ARG A 11 -1.71 14.09 -10.19
CA ARG A 11 -0.93 13.06 -10.83
C ARG A 11 0.35 13.66 -11.37
N THR A 12 1.44 12.96 -11.18
CA THR A 12 2.73 13.40 -11.64
C THR A 12 3.21 12.48 -12.74
N PRO A 13 3.77 13.02 -13.81
CA PRO A 13 4.22 12.18 -14.92
C PRO A 13 5.39 11.30 -14.56
N GLU A 14 6.17 11.66 -13.57
CA GLU A 14 7.34 10.90 -13.19
C GLU A 14 7.05 9.76 -12.25
N GLY A 15 5.79 9.52 -11.94
CA GLY A 15 5.46 8.41 -11.08
C GLY A 15 5.81 8.64 -9.62
N PHE A 16 5.69 9.87 -9.16
CA PHE A 16 5.89 10.16 -7.75
C PHE A 16 4.88 9.39 -6.92
N ALA A 17 5.32 8.93 -5.78
CA ALA A 17 4.45 8.20 -4.88
C ALA A 17 3.41 9.12 -4.27
N VAL A 18 2.22 8.56 -4.00
CA VAL A 18 1.21 9.26 -3.21
C VAL A 18 1.58 9.05 -1.75
N ILE A 19 1.86 10.13 -1.06
CA ILE A 19 2.19 10.03 0.36
C ILE A 19 0.94 10.17 1.20
N LYS A 20 1.06 9.78 2.47
CA LYS A 20 -0.09 9.72 3.36
C LYS A 20 -0.79 11.07 3.50
N SER A 21 -0.03 12.15 3.60
CA SER A 21 -0.65 13.47 3.75
C SER A 21 -1.48 13.86 2.54
N GLU A 22 -1.02 13.48 1.35
CA GLU A 22 -1.81 13.73 0.14
C GLU A 22 -3.09 12.92 0.14
N LEU A 23 -3.01 11.69 0.60
CA LEU A 23 -4.21 10.85 0.70
C LEU A 23 -5.23 11.48 1.65
N VAL A 24 -4.76 11.99 2.78
CA VAL A 24 -5.63 12.67 3.73
C VAL A 24 -6.26 13.89 3.09
N ASP A 25 -5.48 14.65 2.33
CA ASP A 25 -6.00 15.84 1.65
C ASP A 25 -7.10 15.47 0.66
N ARG A 26 -6.89 14.43 -0.11
CA ARG A 26 -7.88 14.00 -1.10
C ARG A 26 -9.16 13.53 -0.44
N ILE A 27 -9.04 12.82 0.67
CA ILE A 27 -10.21 12.38 1.41
C ILE A 27 -10.96 13.58 1.97
N SER A 28 -10.25 14.57 2.49
CA SER A 28 -10.87 15.78 3.02
C SER A 28 -11.61 16.53 1.93
N ILE A 29 -11.02 16.63 0.74
CA ILE A 29 -11.67 17.33 -0.37
C ILE A 29 -12.95 16.63 -0.80
N GLN A 30 -12.93 15.31 -0.83
CA GLN A 30 -14.08 14.53 -1.26
C GLN A 30 -15.15 14.41 -0.18
N ASN A 31 -14.82 14.76 1.05
CA ASN A 31 -15.74 14.63 2.19
C ASN A 31 -15.69 15.91 2.99
N PRO A 32 -16.22 17.02 2.43
CA PRO A 32 -16.09 18.32 3.08
C PRO A 32 -16.78 18.43 4.44
N HIS A 33 -17.64 17.47 4.77
CA HIS A 33 -18.27 17.44 6.08
C HIS A 33 -17.33 16.93 7.18
N LEU A 34 -16.16 16.42 6.80
CA LEU A 34 -15.17 15.94 7.76
C LEU A 34 -14.12 17.01 8.00
N TYR A 35 -13.72 17.18 9.24
CA TYR A 35 -12.53 17.96 9.54
C TYR A 35 -11.30 17.18 9.09
N ARG A 36 -10.26 17.91 8.70
CA ARG A 36 -9.05 17.26 8.24
C ARG A 36 -8.46 16.32 9.30
N GLN A 37 -8.54 16.70 10.56
CA GLN A 37 -8.02 15.85 11.62
C GLN A 37 -8.76 14.51 11.72
N HIS A 38 -10.06 14.52 11.39
CA HIS A 38 -10.82 13.27 11.36
C HIS A 38 -10.43 12.41 10.18
N ALA A 39 -10.20 13.03 9.03
CA ALA A 39 -9.77 12.29 7.86
C ALA A 39 -8.40 11.65 8.12
N GLU A 40 -7.52 12.37 8.78
CA GLU A 40 -6.21 11.84 9.11
C GLU A 40 -6.31 10.67 10.07
N LYS A 41 -7.18 10.78 11.05
CA LYS A 41 -7.39 9.70 12.00
C LYS A 41 -7.92 8.45 11.32
N ILE A 42 -8.85 8.62 10.39
CA ILE A 42 -9.40 7.50 9.65
C ILE A 42 -8.31 6.80 8.84
N VAL A 43 -7.50 7.56 8.12
CA VAL A 43 -6.42 6.99 7.33
C VAL A 43 -5.44 6.24 8.22
N ASN A 44 -5.06 6.85 9.34
CA ASN A 44 -4.12 6.20 10.26
C ASN A 44 -4.71 4.92 10.83
N THR A 45 -5.99 4.93 11.14
CA THR A 45 -6.65 3.74 11.68
C THR A 45 -6.64 2.60 10.66
N ILE A 46 -6.95 2.90 9.41
CA ILE A 46 -6.96 1.87 8.37
C ILE A 46 -5.60 1.24 8.23
N PHE A 47 -4.57 2.04 8.13
CA PHE A 47 -3.22 1.49 7.96
C PHE A 47 -2.73 0.76 9.19
N SER A 48 -3.08 1.25 10.37
CA SER A 48 -2.72 0.57 11.61
C SER A 48 -3.39 -0.80 11.71
N GLU A 49 -4.64 -0.89 11.30
CA GLU A 49 -5.35 -2.16 11.33
C GLU A 49 -4.75 -3.16 10.35
N ILE A 50 -4.38 -2.70 9.17
CA ILE A 50 -3.73 -3.57 8.20
C ILE A 50 -2.40 -4.05 8.75
N THR A 51 -1.62 -3.15 9.30
CA THR A 51 -0.30 -3.50 9.86
C THR A 51 -0.44 -4.48 11.00
N ALA A 52 -1.40 -4.24 11.90
CA ALA A 52 -1.59 -5.12 13.05
C ALA A 52 -2.02 -6.51 12.62
N ALA A 53 -2.91 -6.58 11.62
CA ALA A 53 -3.36 -7.88 11.12
C ALA A 53 -2.19 -8.65 10.52
N MET A 54 -1.35 -7.97 9.74
CA MET A 54 -0.21 -8.63 9.13
C MET A 54 0.81 -9.06 10.17
N ALA A 55 0.96 -8.28 11.24
CA ALA A 55 1.85 -8.66 12.33
C ALA A 55 1.39 -9.93 13.02
N ARG A 56 0.08 -10.18 13.03
CA ARG A 56 -0.48 -11.43 13.54
C ARG A 56 -0.48 -12.54 12.51
N GLU A 57 0.05 -12.26 11.32
CA GLU A 57 0.06 -13.19 10.19
C GLU A 57 -1.33 -13.48 9.65
N ASP A 58 -2.25 -12.56 9.88
CA ASP A 58 -3.59 -12.64 9.31
C ASP A 58 -3.57 -12.08 7.90
N ARG A 59 -4.52 -12.55 7.12
CA ARG A 59 -4.71 -12.03 5.78
C ARG A 59 -5.74 -10.91 5.83
N VAL A 60 -5.45 -9.81 5.17
CA VAL A 60 -6.38 -8.70 5.06
C VAL A 60 -6.95 -8.69 3.66
N GLU A 61 -8.21 -9.00 3.53
CA GLU A 61 -8.84 -9.10 2.23
C GLU A 61 -9.81 -7.94 2.04
N LEU A 62 -9.57 -7.15 1.00
CA LEU A 62 -10.41 -6.01 0.68
C LEU A 62 -11.03 -6.26 -0.68
N ARG A 63 -12.29 -6.68 -0.66
CA ARG A 63 -12.98 -7.09 -1.87
C ARG A 63 -12.94 -5.98 -2.92
N GLY A 64 -12.57 -6.35 -4.14
CA GLY A 64 -12.47 -5.41 -5.23
C GLY A 64 -11.14 -4.70 -5.32
N PHE A 65 -10.37 -4.71 -4.23
CA PHE A 65 -9.08 -4.04 -4.20
C PHE A 65 -7.94 -5.03 -4.22
N GLY A 66 -7.90 -5.92 -3.25
CA GLY A 66 -6.83 -6.89 -3.17
C GLY A 66 -6.69 -7.46 -1.79
N ALA A 67 -5.61 -8.18 -1.58
CA ALA A 67 -5.35 -8.81 -0.30
C ALA A 67 -3.91 -8.59 0.11
N PHE A 68 -3.73 -8.27 1.38
CA PHE A 68 -2.42 -8.18 1.99
C PHE A 68 -2.17 -9.46 2.78
N PHE A 69 -0.99 -10.02 2.68
CA PHE A 69 -0.67 -11.23 3.42
C PHE A 69 0.83 -11.29 3.64
N VAL A 70 1.25 -12.22 4.48
CA VAL A 70 2.65 -12.35 4.86
C VAL A 70 3.16 -13.68 4.38
N LYS A 71 4.34 -13.68 3.80
CA LYS A 71 5.06 -14.90 3.47
C LYS A 71 6.38 -14.88 4.23
N PHE A 72 6.86 -16.06 4.53
CA PHE A 72 8.13 -16.19 5.21
C PHE A 72 9.18 -16.69 4.25
N ARG A 73 10.33 -16.08 4.34
CA ARG A 73 11.50 -16.54 3.61
C ARG A 73 12.35 -17.37 4.53
N GLU A 74 12.83 -18.49 4.02
CA GLU A 74 13.70 -19.35 4.80
C GLU A 74 14.98 -18.66 5.15
N GLY A 75 15.54 -19.04 6.29
CA GLY A 75 16.85 -18.58 6.66
C GLY A 75 17.89 -19.08 5.69
N ARG A 76 18.96 -18.36 5.59
CA ARG A 76 20.05 -18.71 4.68
C ARG A 76 21.35 -18.21 5.28
N THR A 77 22.45 -18.68 4.67
CA THR A 77 23.77 -18.20 5.04
C THR A 77 24.16 -17.12 4.07
N GLY A 78 24.43 -15.95 4.58
CA GLY A 78 24.94 -14.85 3.78
C GLY A 78 26.42 -14.67 4.08
N ARG A 79 26.99 -13.59 3.57
CA ARG A 79 28.36 -13.24 3.84
C ARG A 79 28.46 -11.80 4.29
N ASN A 80 29.33 -11.60 5.26
CA ASN A 80 29.66 -10.26 5.70
C ASN A 80 30.50 -9.59 4.61
N PRO A 81 30.01 -8.51 4.02
CA PRO A 81 30.76 -7.89 2.92
C PRO A 81 32.10 -7.30 3.34
N ARG A 82 32.27 -7.08 4.63
CA ARG A 82 33.51 -6.50 5.13
C ARG A 82 34.59 -7.57 5.36
N THR A 83 34.21 -8.71 5.91
CA THR A 83 35.17 -9.74 6.27
C THR A 83 35.09 -10.99 5.41
N GLY A 84 33.99 -11.14 4.65
CA GLY A 84 33.75 -12.35 3.88
C GLY A 84 33.31 -13.53 4.72
N ALA A 85 33.16 -13.35 6.03
CA ALA A 85 32.77 -14.44 6.89
C ALA A 85 31.31 -14.82 6.70
N PRO A 86 30.96 -16.10 6.81
CA PRO A 86 29.58 -16.52 6.69
C PRO A 86 28.76 -15.98 7.86
N VAL A 87 27.53 -15.54 7.52
CA VAL A 87 26.60 -15.00 8.51
C VAL A 87 25.28 -15.72 8.33
N SER A 88 24.73 -16.20 9.43
CA SER A 88 23.44 -16.85 9.39
C SER A 88 22.34 -15.80 9.33
N VAL A 89 21.46 -15.92 8.33
CA VAL A 89 20.31 -15.04 8.17
C VAL A 89 19.08 -15.81 8.54
N GLY A 90 18.35 -15.35 9.56
CA GLY A 90 17.17 -16.02 10.04
C GLY A 90 15.99 -15.91 9.10
N ARG A 91 14.96 -16.66 9.44
CA ARG A 91 13.69 -16.60 8.72
C ARG A 91 13.10 -15.21 8.83
N LYS A 92 12.58 -14.69 7.73
CA LYS A 92 12.02 -13.35 7.70
C LYS A 92 10.58 -13.35 7.19
N ALA A 93 9.77 -12.52 7.80
CA ALA A 93 8.42 -12.28 7.34
C ALA A 93 8.46 -11.17 6.30
N VAL A 94 7.81 -11.39 5.18
CA VAL A 94 7.80 -10.43 4.08
C VAL A 94 6.35 -10.14 3.70
N PRO A 95 5.96 -8.86 3.63
CA PRO A 95 4.60 -8.52 3.23
C PRO A 95 4.42 -8.65 1.72
N PHE A 96 3.25 -9.07 1.34
CA PHE A 96 2.87 -9.21 -0.06
C PHE A 96 1.50 -8.63 -0.27
N PHE A 97 1.27 -8.16 -1.48
CA PHE A 97 -0.02 -7.68 -1.90
C PHE A 97 -0.40 -8.35 -3.22
N ARG A 98 -1.62 -8.85 -3.29
CA ARG A 98 -2.15 -9.40 -4.52
C ARG A 98 -3.38 -8.61 -4.92
N THR A 99 -3.40 -8.13 -6.16
CA THR A 99 -4.54 -7.36 -6.64
C THR A 99 -5.77 -8.23 -6.73
N GLY A 100 -6.91 -7.63 -6.40
CA GLY A 100 -8.18 -8.27 -6.62
C GLY A 100 -8.63 -8.09 -8.06
N LYS A 101 -9.72 -8.75 -8.39
CA LYS A 101 -10.23 -8.73 -9.75
C LYS A 101 -10.60 -7.32 -10.20
N GLY A 102 -11.24 -6.56 -9.33
CA GLY A 102 -11.67 -5.21 -9.69
C GLY A 102 -10.50 -4.29 -9.99
N MET A 103 -9.49 -4.31 -9.12
CA MET A 103 -8.32 -3.47 -9.34
C MET A 103 -7.55 -3.93 -10.57
N LYS A 104 -7.40 -5.23 -10.74
CA LYS A 104 -6.69 -5.75 -11.89
C LYS A 104 -7.35 -5.31 -13.18
N SER A 105 -8.67 -5.36 -13.22
CA SER A 105 -9.42 -4.92 -14.37
C SER A 105 -9.19 -3.44 -14.68
N ARG A 106 -9.20 -2.62 -13.65
CA ARG A 106 -8.97 -1.19 -13.83
C ARG A 106 -7.57 -0.87 -14.31
N LEU A 107 -6.59 -1.62 -13.81
CA LEU A 107 -5.19 -1.40 -14.21
C LEU A 107 -4.97 -1.77 -15.66
N ASN A 108 -5.73 -2.73 -16.17
CA ASN A 108 -5.52 -3.24 -17.53
C ASN A 108 -6.53 -2.74 -18.53
N SER A 109 -7.40 -1.82 -18.15
CA SER A 109 -8.43 -1.35 -19.04
C SER A 109 -7.85 -0.67 -20.28
N HIS A 110 -6.75 0.03 -20.13
CA HIS A 110 -6.12 0.69 -21.28
C HIS A 110 -5.40 -0.31 -22.17
N ALA A 111 -4.83 -1.34 -21.57
CA ALA A 111 -4.15 -2.37 -22.34
C ALA A 111 -5.13 -3.13 -23.22
N ASP A 112 -6.35 -3.32 -22.71
CA ASP A 112 -7.36 -4.03 -23.47
C ASP A 112 -7.83 -3.23 -24.68
N VAL A 113 -7.72 -1.92 -24.60
CA VAL A 113 -8.16 -1.04 -25.67
C VAL A 113 -7.15 -1.04 -26.82
N GLY A 114 -5.89 -1.11 -26.47
CA GLY A 114 -4.81 -1.02 -27.42
C GLY A 114 -4.60 -2.21 -28.31
#